data_4ddc7bf87d8c4c57a310ee05b31554ed
#
_entry.id   4ddc7bf87d8c4c57a310ee05b31554ed
#
_cell.length_a   1.000
_cell.length_b   1.000
_cell.length_c   1.000
_cell.angle_alpha   90.00
_cell.angle_beta   90.00
_cell.angle_gamma   90.00
#
_symmetry.space_group_name_H-M   'P 1'
#
loop_
_entity.id
_entity.type
_entity.pdbx_description
1 polymer ?
#
loop_
_entity_poly.entity_id
_entity_poly.type
_entity_poly.pdbx_seq_one_letter_code
_entity_poly.pdbx_strand_id
1 'polypeptide(L)'
;MSKKQAASRERTLRTALLLSAPGPLVTGFATISTHSTTQLADFLRRTVDLVALFLSWWVFRELQRNPTLDEREQYRLERTTELSVAGAMACSGVAMLVVAVSRLSAFEPGGRVISGLAIATLGLIVNGAFWWRYTLLTREQYSAVIAAQQKLYRAKASVDLCVVAALATVSVAPSDAVTRYVDILGSVVVAVYLLLSSLRTVRVPPGSIAELSRPGQKHSG
;
A
#
# COMPACT_ATOMS: atom_id res chain seq x y z
N MET A 1 -23.16 -10.21 -9.08
CA MET A 1 -22.90 -9.30 -7.93
C MET A 1 -24.15 -8.48 -7.61
N SER A 2 -24.57 -8.38 -6.31
CA SER A 2 -25.70 -7.53 -5.92
C SER A 2 -25.35 -6.04 -6.09
N LYS A 3 -26.32 -5.19 -6.51
CA LYS A 3 -26.15 -3.72 -6.62
C LYS A 3 -25.64 -3.10 -5.29
N LYS A 4 -26.09 -3.62 -4.14
CA LYS A 4 -25.66 -3.16 -2.81
C LYS A 4 -24.17 -3.48 -2.56
N GLN A 5 -23.69 -4.64 -2.99
CA GLN A 5 -22.28 -5.02 -2.85
C GLN A 5 -21.36 -4.17 -3.76
N ALA A 6 -21.77 -3.92 -5.00
CA ALA A 6 -21.06 -3.02 -5.90
C ALA A 6 -20.92 -1.61 -5.32
N ALA A 7 -22.01 -1.03 -4.82
CA ALA A 7 -22.02 0.29 -4.19
C ALA A 7 -21.13 0.35 -2.93
N SER A 8 -21.11 -0.71 -2.11
CA SER A 8 -20.25 -0.78 -0.92
C SER A 8 -18.74 -0.77 -1.29
N ARG A 9 -18.37 -1.52 -2.33
CA ARG A 9 -16.99 -1.60 -2.84
C ARG A 9 -16.53 -0.28 -3.45
N GLU A 10 -17.38 0.31 -4.31
CA GLU A 10 -17.10 1.61 -4.92
C GLU A 10 -16.92 2.69 -3.84
N ARG A 11 -17.81 2.71 -2.84
CA ARG A 11 -17.69 3.63 -1.70
C ARG A 11 -16.36 3.46 -0.96
N THR A 12 -15.93 2.22 -0.70
CA THR A 12 -14.66 1.95 -0.01
C THR A 12 -13.46 2.46 -0.82
N LEU A 13 -13.42 2.18 -2.14
CA LEU A 13 -12.38 2.68 -3.04
C LEU A 13 -12.36 4.22 -3.09
N ARG A 14 -13.53 4.83 -3.25
CA ARG A 14 -13.67 6.30 -3.28
C ARG A 14 -13.24 6.96 -1.96
N THR A 15 -13.62 6.38 -0.83
CA THR A 15 -13.22 6.89 0.49
C THR A 15 -11.71 6.77 0.67
N ALA A 16 -11.12 5.65 0.28
CA ALA A 16 -9.67 5.45 0.32
C ALA A 16 -8.94 6.49 -0.56
N LEU A 17 -9.45 6.75 -1.77
CA LEU A 17 -8.90 7.74 -2.69
C LEU A 17 -8.96 9.16 -2.09
N LEU A 18 -10.11 9.57 -1.56
CA LEU A 18 -10.32 10.89 -0.97
C LEU A 18 -9.44 11.11 0.26
N LEU A 19 -9.30 10.10 1.13
CA LEU A 19 -8.44 10.19 2.32
C LEU A 19 -6.94 10.20 1.97
N SER A 20 -6.55 9.59 0.83
CA SER A 20 -5.16 9.58 0.38
C SER A 20 -4.77 10.82 -0.44
N ALA A 21 -5.74 11.54 -1.02
CA ALA A 21 -5.49 12.69 -1.91
C ALA A 21 -4.71 13.85 -1.27
N PRO A 22 -4.92 14.23 0.01
CA PRO A 22 -4.13 15.30 0.64
C PRO A 22 -2.65 14.94 0.84
N GLY A 23 -2.32 13.65 0.92
CA GLY A 23 -0.96 13.18 1.20
C GLY A 23 0.11 13.75 0.25
N PRO A 24 -0.01 13.55 -1.07
CA PRO A 24 0.94 14.10 -2.04
C PRO A 24 1.00 15.63 -2.03
N LEU A 25 -0.10 16.33 -1.80
CA LEU A 25 -0.12 17.80 -1.74
C LEU A 25 0.71 18.31 -0.56
N VAL A 26 0.50 17.74 0.62
CA VAL A 26 1.24 18.12 1.84
C VAL A 26 2.74 17.80 1.70
N THR A 27 3.07 16.59 1.22
CA THR A 27 4.47 16.19 1.06
C THR A 27 5.15 16.91 -0.10
N GLY A 28 4.42 17.24 -1.18
CA GLY A 28 4.93 18.05 -2.28
C GLY A 28 5.30 19.45 -1.83
N PHE A 29 4.43 20.12 -1.06
CA PHE A 29 4.74 21.43 -0.48
C PHE A 29 5.95 21.37 0.46
N ALA A 30 6.02 20.34 1.32
CA ALA A 30 7.16 20.14 2.20
C ALA A 30 8.46 19.90 1.43
N THR A 31 8.44 19.14 0.33
CA THR A 31 9.59 18.89 -0.53
C THR A 31 10.15 20.19 -1.14
N ILE A 32 9.28 21.06 -1.66
CA ILE A 32 9.68 22.35 -2.23
C ILE A 32 10.30 23.25 -1.15
N SER A 33 9.75 23.22 0.07
CA SER A 33 10.20 24.07 1.17
C SER A 33 11.53 23.64 1.80
N THR A 34 11.85 22.35 1.79
CA THR A 34 13.01 21.80 2.53
C THR A 34 14.15 21.31 1.64
N HIS A 35 13.92 21.11 0.34
CA HIS A 35 14.88 20.54 -0.63
C HIS A 35 15.47 19.17 -0.15
N SER A 36 14.73 18.44 0.68
CA SER A 36 15.15 17.17 1.26
C SER A 36 14.88 16.00 0.32
N THR A 37 15.89 15.17 0.05
CA THR A 37 15.76 13.94 -0.75
C THR A 37 14.79 12.92 -0.12
N THR A 38 14.75 12.85 1.21
CA THR A 38 13.81 11.99 1.96
C THR A 38 12.36 12.45 1.74
N GLN A 39 12.11 13.76 1.72
CA GLN A 39 10.79 14.32 1.46
C GLN A 39 10.37 14.11 0.00
N LEU A 40 11.31 14.23 -0.93
CA LEU A 40 11.06 13.90 -2.34
C LEU A 40 10.68 12.42 -2.50
N ALA A 41 11.36 11.51 -1.82
CA ALA A 41 11.03 10.09 -1.85
C ALA A 41 9.64 9.80 -1.27
N ASP A 42 9.24 10.45 -0.17
CA ASP A 42 7.89 10.31 0.42
C ASP A 42 6.81 10.92 -0.48
N PHE A 43 7.08 12.07 -1.12
CA PHE A 43 6.19 12.68 -2.12
C PHE A 43 5.94 11.74 -3.30
N LEU A 44 7.01 11.19 -3.90
CA LEU A 44 6.91 10.25 -5.02
C LEU A 44 6.12 9.00 -4.63
N ARG A 45 6.42 8.42 -3.47
CA ARG A 45 5.71 7.27 -2.93
C ARG A 45 4.21 7.53 -2.82
N ARG A 46 3.81 8.65 -2.16
CA ARG A 46 2.39 9.00 -1.96
C ARG A 46 1.69 9.30 -3.28
N THR A 47 2.39 9.90 -4.22
CA THR A 47 1.85 10.17 -5.57
C THR A 47 1.57 8.87 -6.32
N VAL A 48 2.51 7.93 -6.33
CA VAL A 48 2.33 6.62 -6.98
C VAL A 48 1.22 5.81 -6.29
N ASP A 49 1.13 5.86 -4.97
CA ASP A 49 0.03 5.25 -4.20
C ASP A 49 -1.34 5.83 -4.59
N LEU A 50 -1.43 7.15 -4.74
CA LEU A 50 -2.67 7.82 -5.15
C LEU A 50 -3.06 7.44 -6.58
N VAL A 51 -2.10 7.38 -7.49
CA VAL A 51 -2.32 6.93 -8.89
C VAL A 51 -2.82 5.49 -8.90
N ALA A 52 -2.22 4.59 -8.13
CA ALA A 52 -2.67 3.20 -8.04
C ALA A 52 -4.10 3.07 -7.49
N LEU A 53 -4.48 3.88 -6.50
CA LEU A 53 -5.83 3.95 -5.98
C LEU A 53 -6.83 4.50 -7.00
N PHE A 54 -6.46 5.57 -7.71
CA PHE A 54 -7.28 6.16 -8.76
C PHE A 54 -7.54 5.16 -9.90
N LEU A 55 -6.48 4.51 -10.40
CA LEU A 55 -6.60 3.47 -11.43
C LEU A 55 -7.49 2.32 -10.97
N SER A 56 -7.35 1.88 -9.72
CA SER A 56 -8.19 0.81 -9.17
C SER A 56 -9.66 1.21 -9.09
N TRP A 57 -9.95 2.43 -8.64
CA TRP A 57 -11.31 2.95 -8.63
C TRP A 57 -11.88 3.09 -10.03
N TRP A 58 -11.10 3.63 -10.97
CA TRP A 58 -11.52 3.80 -12.37
C TRP A 58 -11.80 2.45 -13.04
N VAL A 59 -10.88 1.49 -12.93
CA VAL A 59 -11.06 0.13 -13.48
C VAL A 59 -12.28 -0.55 -12.86
N PHE A 60 -12.44 -0.47 -11.54
CA PHE A 60 -13.62 -1.04 -10.89
C PHE A 60 -14.92 -0.45 -11.45
N ARG A 61 -14.97 0.85 -11.65
CA ARG A 61 -16.12 1.56 -12.21
C ARG A 61 -16.36 1.17 -13.66
N GLU A 62 -15.33 1.03 -14.47
CA GLU A 62 -15.44 0.62 -15.87
C GLU A 62 -16.00 -0.80 -16.00
N LEU A 63 -15.51 -1.74 -15.21
CA LEU A 63 -16.03 -3.12 -15.15
C LEU A 63 -17.49 -3.20 -14.69
N GLN A 64 -17.94 -2.24 -13.86
CA GLN A 64 -19.35 -2.18 -13.46
C GLN A 64 -20.27 -1.55 -14.52
N ARG A 65 -19.75 -0.61 -15.30
CA ARG A 65 -20.52 0.07 -16.35
C ARG A 65 -20.72 -0.79 -17.59
N ASN A 66 -19.71 -1.60 -17.92
CA ASN A 66 -19.67 -2.40 -19.12
C ASN A 66 -19.61 -3.91 -18.78
N PRO A 67 -20.74 -4.53 -18.35
CA PRO A 67 -20.76 -5.94 -17.98
C PRO A 67 -20.61 -6.88 -19.20
N THR A 68 -20.65 -6.36 -20.42
CA THR A 68 -20.50 -7.07 -21.69
C THR A 68 -19.09 -6.99 -22.27
N LEU A 69 -18.12 -6.48 -21.49
CA LEU A 69 -16.71 -6.45 -21.91
C LEU A 69 -16.22 -7.87 -22.25
N ASP A 70 -15.45 -7.97 -23.33
CA ASP A 70 -14.74 -9.19 -23.68
C ASP A 70 -13.80 -9.62 -22.56
N GLU A 71 -13.66 -10.94 -22.35
CA GLU A 71 -12.77 -11.50 -21.30
C GLU A 71 -11.34 -10.96 -21.39
N ARG A 72 -10.87 -10.69 -22.61
CA ARG A 72 -9.54 -10.15 -22.86
C ARG A 72 -9.40 -8.70 -22.38
N GLU A 73 -10.42 -7.88 -22.55
CA GLU A 73 -10.45 -6.49 -22.08
C GLU A 73 -10.58 -6.43 -20.55
N GLN A 74 -11.46 -7.26 -19.99
CA GLN A 74 -11.58 -7.40 -18.55
C GLN A 74 -10.24 -7.80 -17.93
N TYR A 75 -9.57 -8.82 -18.47
CA TYR A 75 -8.25 -9.24 -18.01
C TYR A 75 -7.21 -8.11 -18.08
N ARG A 76 -7.19 -7.33 -19.16
CA ARG A 76 -6.27 -6.19 -19.31
C ARG A 76 -6.50 -5.13 -18.23
N LEU A 77 -7.76 -4.77 -17.96
CA LEU A 77 -8.11 -3.79 -16.94
C LEU A 77 -7.71 -4.27 -15.53
N GLU A 78 -8.03 -5.52 -15.20
CA GLU A 78 -7.63 -6.12 -13.92
C GLU A 78 -6.10 -6.18 -13.77
N ARG A 79 -5.40 -6.56 -14.83
CA ARG A 79 -3.93 -6.60 -14.86
C ARG A 79 -3.30 -5.23 -14.68
N THR A 80 -3.88 -4.19 -15.30
CA THR A 80 -3.44 -2.80 -15.11
C THR A 80 -3.52 -2.37 -13.64
N THR A 81 -4.59 -2.75 -12.95
CA THR A 81 -4.73 -2.49 -11.51
C THR A 81 -3.66 -3.23 -10.70
N GLU A 82 -3.43 -4.51 -10.97
CA GLU A 82 -2.41 -5.29 -10.24
C GLU A 82 -1.01 -4.73 -10.47
N LEU A 83 -0.68 -4.35 -11.71
CA LEU A 83 0.62 -3.75 -12.03
C LEU A 83 0.80 -2.37 -11.39
N SER A 84 -0.24 -1.55 -11.34
CA SER A 84 -0.18 -0.25 -10.66
C SER A 84 0.05 -0.40 -9.15
N VAL A 85 -0.59 -1.37 -8.51
CA VAL A 85 -0.37 -1.70 -7.10
C VAL A 85 1.04 -2.27 -6.87
N ALA A 86 1.51 -3.15 -7.77
CA ALA A 86 2.88 -3.67 -7.69
C ALA A 86 3.92 -2.54 -7.83
N GLY A 87 3.70 -1.61 -8.78
CA GLY A 87 4.53 -0.41 -8.95
C GLY A 87 4.55 0.47 -7.69
N ALA A 88 3.39 0.69 -7.07
CA ALA A 88 3.31 1.44 -5.81
C ALA A 88 4.08 0.76 -4.67
N MET A 89 3.98 -0.57 -4.53
CA MET A 89 4.75 -1.32 -3.55
C MET A 89 6.26 -1.28 -3.83
N ALA A 90 6.68 -1.39 -5.11
CA ALA A 90 8.08 -1.28 -5.50
C ALA A 90 8.65 0.10 -5.18
N CYS A 91 7.94 1.17 -5.56
CA CYS A 91 8.32 2.54 -5.27
C CYS A 91 8.46 2.77 -3.75
N SER A 92 7.51 2.27 -2.95
CA SER A 92 7.57 2.34 -1.50
C SER A 92 8.77 1.58 -0.93
N GLY A 93 9.07 0.39 -1.46
CA GLY A 93 10.24 -0.40 -1.06
C GLY A 93 11.57 0.32 -1.35
N VAL A 94 11.71 0.89 -2.55
CA VAL A 94 12.88 1.69 -2.92
C VAL A 94 13.01 2.93 -2.03
N ALA A 95 11.93 3.67 -1.80
CA ALA A 95 11.93 4.83 -0.92
C ALA A 95 12.41 4.47 0.51
N MET A 96 11.94 3.34 1.06
CA MET A 96 12.39 2.85 2.37
C MET A 96 13.86 2.49 2.39
N LEU A 97 14.42 1.90 1.31
CA LEU A 97 15.85 1.63 1.21
C LEU A 97 16.68 2.92 1.16
N VAL A 98 16.24 3.92 0.38
CA VAL A 98 16.91 5.23 0.32
C VAL A 98 16.93 5.87 1.70
N VAL A 99 15.83 5.85 2.43
CA VAL A 99 15.77 6.38 3.80
C VAL A 99 16.67 5.59 4.75
N ALA A 100 16.68 4.25 4.67
CA ALA A 100 17.54 3.41 5.51
C ALA A 100 19.02 3.71 5.27
N VAL A 101 19.42 3.84 3.99
CA VAL A 101 20.83 4.16 3.63
C VAL A 101 21.19 5.58 4.06
N SER A 102 20.33 6.57 3.89
CA SER A 102 20.61 7.94 4.32
C SER A 102 20.79 8.05 5.84
N ARG A 103 20.09 7.23 6.63
CA ARG A 103 20.25 7.17 8.09
C ARG A 103 21.56 6.48 8.55
N LEU A 104 22.18 5.68 7.68
CA LEU A 104 23.52 5.14 7.97
C LEU A 104 24.59 6.25 8.00
N SER A 105 24.47 7.24 7.11
CA SER A 105 25.49 8.31 6.97
C SER A 105 25.18 9.55 7.81
N ALA A 106 23.91 9.84 8.11
CA ALA A 106 23.50 11.02 8.85
C ALA A 106 22.38 10.66 9.85
N PHE A 107 22.77 10.08 10.98
CA PHE A 107 21.85 9.86 12.09
C PHE A 107 21.84 11.11 12.96
N GLU A 108 20.85 11.98 12.78
CA GLU A 108 20.55 13.03 13.73
C GLU A 108 19.46 12.55 14.70
N PRO A 109 19.81 12.25 15.96
CA PRO A 109 18.80 11.99 16.99
C PRO A 109 18.19 13.33 17.38
N GLY A 110 17.09 13.72 16.76
CA GLY A 110 16.51 15.01 17.10
C GLY A 110 15.43 15.46 16.15
N GLY A 111 14.26 14.94 16.33
CA GLY A 111 13.01 15.42 15.77
C GLY A 111 11.91 15.39 16.82
N ARG A 112 10.73 15.90 16.51
CA ARG A 112 9.55 15.76 17.37
C ARG A 112 9.06 14.29 17.32
N VAL A 113 9.81 13.39 18.01
CA VAL A 113 9.57 11.93 18.01
C VAL A 113 8.10 11.64 18.38
N ILE A 114 7.56 12.34 19.38
CA ILE A 114 6.17 12.14 19.83
C ILE A 114 5.16 12.50 18.74
N SER A 115 5.35 13.60 18.01
CA SER A 115 4.44 13.97 16.91
C SER A 115 4.57 12.98 15.73
N GLY A 116 5.78 12.53 15.43
CA GLY A 116 6.02 11.47 14.44
C GLY A 116 5.33 10.16 14.81
N LEU A 117 5.44 9.75 16.07
CA LEU A 117 4.77 8.54 16.60
C LEU A 117 3.25 8.66 16.52
N ALA A 118 2.68 9.82 16.87
CA ALA A 118 1.24 10.05 16.80
C ALA A 118 0.73 9.95 15.34
N ILE A 119 1.44 10.56 14.38
CA ILE A 119 1.10 10.51 12.95
C ILE A 119 1.23 9.09 12.40
N ALA A 120 2.31 8.37 12.74
CA ALA A 120 2.52 6.99 12.30
C ALA A 120 1.46 6.04 12.88
N THR A 121 1.08 6.22 14.15
CA THR A 121 0.02 5.44 14.80
C THR A 121 -1.33 5.68 14.12
N LEU A 122 -1.66 6.94 13.81
CA LEU A 122 -2.88 7.25 13.06
C LEU A 122 -2.86 6.62 11.67
N GLY A 123 -1.72 6.66 10.98
CA GLY A 123 -1.52 5.98 9.69
C GLY A 123 -1.77 4.48 9.80
N LEU A 124 -1.18 3.83 10.81
CA LEU A 124 -1.37 2.39 11.07
C LEU A 124 -2.84 2.05 11.30
N ILE A 125 -3.56 2.83 12.10
CA ILE A 125 -5.00 2.62 12.37
C ILE A 125 -5.80 2.74 11.08
N VAL A 126 -5.60 3.79 10.30
CA VAL A 126 -6.32 4.04 9.04
C VAL A 126 -6.01 2.94 8.01
N ASN A 127 -4.73 2.65 7.77
CA ASN A 127 -4.32 1.63 6.80
C ASN A 127 -4.73 0.22 7.23
N GLY A 128 -4.67 -0.08 8.53
CA GLY A 128 -5.16 -1.33 9.11
C GLY A 128 -6.67 -1.50 8.96
N ALA A 129 -7.45 -0.43 9.18
CA ALA A 129 -8.90 -0.43 8.98
C ALA A 129 -9.29 -0.68 7.51
N PHE A 130 -8.59 -0.05 6.56
CA PHE A 130 -8.80 -0.33 5.13
C PHE A 130 -8.38 -1.75 4.75
N TRP A 131 -7.23 -2.24 5.23
CA TRP A 131 -6.82 -3.63 5.01
C TRP A 131 -7.87 -4.61 5.51
N TRP A 132 -8.37 -4.43 6.74
CA TRP A 132 -9.45 -5.23 7.30
C TRP A 132 -10.71 -5.18 6.43
N ARG A 133 -11.13 -3.98 6.02
CA ARG A 133 -12.31 -3.78 5.17
C ARG A 133 -12.17 -4.46 3.81
N TYR A 134 -11.01 -4.30 3.14
CA TYR A 134 -10.76 -4.98 1.87
C TYR A 134 -10.69 -6.50 2.04
N THR A 135 -10.19 -7.01 3.16
CA THR A 135 -10.18 -8.44 3.46
C THR A 135 -11.59 -9.00 3.55
N LEU A 136 -12.51 -8.31 4.23
CA LEU A 136 -13.92 -8.70 4.30
C LEU A 136 -14.56 -8.70 2.91
N LEU A 137 -14.38 -7.63 2.13
CA LEU A 137 -14.93 -7.52 0.78
C LEU A 137 -14.41 -8.59 -0.20
N THR A 138 -13.15 -9.01 -0.04
CA THR A 138 -12.55 -10.09 -0.84
C THR A 138 -13.12 -11.45 -0.45
N ARG A 139 -13.41 -11.67 0.85
CA ARG A 139 -14.03 -12.91 1.33
C ARG A 139 -15.49 -13.05 0.90
N GLU A 140 -16.25 -11.96 0.86
CA GLU A 140 -17.65 -11.98 0.40
C GLU A 140 -17.77 -12.39 -1.07
N GLN A 141 -16.92 -11.84 -1.91
CA GLN A 141 -16.85 -12.18 -3.33
C GLN A 141 -15.49 -11.74 -3.87
N TYR A 142 -14.77 -12.65 -4.52
CA TYR A 142 -13.48 -12.33 -5.13
C TYR A 142 -13.62 -11.27 -6.24
N SER A 143 -12.68 -10.32 -6.26
CA SER A 143 -12.47 -9.35 -7.33
C SER A 143 -10.99 -9.01 -7.36
N ALA A 144 -10.35 -9.13 -8.52
CA ALA A 144 -8.91 -8.87 -8.68
C ALA A 144 -8.55 -7.44 -8.23
N VAL A 145 -9.39 -6.45 -8.55
CA VAL A 145 -9.22 -5.04 -8.13
C VAL A 145 -9.21 -4.90 -6.60
N ILE A 146 -10.18 -5.51 -5.92
CA ILE A 146 -10.29 -5.45 -4.46
C ILE A 146 -9.14 -6.22 -3.79
N ALA A 147 -8.77 -7.37 -4.33
CA ALA A 147 -7.65 -8.18 -3.85
C ALA A 147 -6.30 -7.44 -4.01
N ALA A 148 -6.10 -6.70 -5.12
CA ALA A 148 -4.92 -5.87 -5.31
C ALA A 148 -4.85 -4.76 -4.24
N GLN A 149 -5.97 -4.08 -3.96
CA GLN A 149 -6.02 -3.05 -2.90
C GLN A 149 -5.81 -3.65 -1.50
N GLN A 150 -6.33 -4.84 -1.23
CA GLN A 150 -6.05 -5.55 0.02
C GLN A 150 -4.54 -5.77 0.21
N LYS A 151 -3.82 -6.19 -0.84
CA LYS A 151 -2.35 -6.37 -0.81
C LYS A 151 -1.64 -5.04 -0.52
N LEU A 152 -2.05 -3.95 -1.19
CA LEU A 152 -1.47 -2.63 -1.00
C LEU A 152 -1.66 -2.13 0.44
N TYR A 153 -2.88 -2.20 0.99
CA TYR A 153 -3.14 -1.73 2.34
C TYR A 153 -2.50 -2.61 3.42
N ARG A 154 -2.37 -3.92 3.18
CA ARG A 154 -1.56 -4.80 4.04
C ARG A 154 -0.11 -4.34 4.06
N ALA A 155 0.46 -4.04 2.90
CA ALA A 155 1.82 -3.53 2.78
C ALA A 155 1.99 -2.20 3.51
N LYS A 156 1.07 -1.24 3.34
CA LYS A 156 1.08 0.06 4.05
C LYS A 156 1.01 -0.12 5.57
N ALA A 157 0.09 -0.95 6.05
CA ALA A 157 -0.03 -1.22 7.48
C ALA A 157 1.24 -1.87 8.07
N SER A 158 1.91 -2.75 7.31
CA SER A 158 3.20 -3.34 7.74
C SER A 158 4.31 -2.29 7.83
N VAL A 159 4.37 -1.34 6.88
CA VAL A 159 5.31 -0.20 6.93
C VAL A 159 5.03 0.66 8.17
N ASP A 160 3.79 1.07 8.36
CA ASP A 160 3.40 1.93 9.49
C ASP A 160 3.68 1.24 10.83
N LEU A 161 3.45 -0.07 10.93
CA LEU A 161 3.76 -0.85 12.12
C LEU A 161 5.27 -0.80 12.45
N CYS A 162 6.12 -0.98 11.42
CA CYS A 162 7.58 -0.86 11.60
C CYS A 162 8.00 0.55 12.03
N VAL A 163 7.41 1.58 11.43
CA VAL A 163 7.69 2.98 11.80
C VAL A 163 7.25 3.27 13.23
N VAL A 164 6.07 2.81 13.64
CA VAL A 164 5.59 2.95 15.01
C VAL A 164 6.51 2.23 15.99
N ALA A 165 6.92 0.98 15.70
CA ALA A 165 7.84 0.23 16.53
C ALA A 165 9.20 0.94 16.68
N ALA A 166 9.76 1.43 15.56
CA ALA A 166 11.03 2.15 15.56
C ALA A 166 10.94 3.45 16.39
N LEU A 167 9.90 4.28 16.16
CA LEU A 167 9.70 5.53 16.91
C LEU A 167 9.40 5.29 18.39
N ALA A 168 8.66 4.24 18.73
CA ALA A 168 8.45 3.85 20.12
C ALA A 168 9.76 3.45 20.81
N THR A 169 10.62 2.69 20.12
CA THR A 169 11.95 2.34 20.66
C THR A 169 12.82 3.59 20.87
N VAL A 170 12.84 4.52 19.89
CA VAL A 170 13.56 5.80 20.03
C VAL A 170 13.03 6.63 21.19
N SER A 171 11.71 6.62 21.45
CA SER A 171 11.13 7.40 22.54
C SER A 171 11.48 6.88 23.95
N VAL A 172 11.77 5.57 24.06
CA VAL A 172 12.13 4.93 25.35
C VAL A 172 13.65 4.96 25.59
N ALA A 173 14.46 4.81 24.53
CA ALA A 173 15.91 4.74 24.63
C ALA A 173 16.59 5.59 23.54
N PRO A 174 16.56 6.93 23.66
CA PRO A 174 16.95 7.83 22.57
C PRO A 174 18.46 7.85 22.25
N SER A 175 19.32 7.39 23.14
CA SER A 175 20.79 7.46 23.00
C SER A 175 21.47 6.13 22.71
N ASP A 176 20.75 5.03 22.60
CA ASP A 176 21.33 3.71 22.41
C ASP A 176 21.67 3.41 20.93
N ALA A 177 22.88 2.92 20.68
CA ALA A 177 23.27 2.39 19.38
C ALA A 177 22.30 1.31 18.88
N VAL A 178 21.69 0.54 19.79
CA VAL A 178 20.65 -0.47 19.49
C VAL A 178 19.46 0.15 18.78
N THR A 179 19.00 1.32 19.20
CA THR A 179 17.86 2.02 18.60
C THR A 179 18.09 2.36 17.12
N ARG A 180 19.30 2.81 16.78
CA ARG A 180 19.71 3.08 15.39
C ARG A 180 19.64 1.82 14.54
N TYR A 181 20.20 0.71 15.04
CA TYR A 181 20.18 -0.56 14.31
C TYR A 181 18.78 -1.13 14.16
N VAL A 182 17.94 -1.03 15.16
CA VAL A 182 16.52 -1.47 15.08
C VAL A 182 15.75 -0.71 14.01
N ASP A 183 15.91 0.62 13.92
CA ASP A 183 15.25 1.45 12.91
C ASP A 183 15.74 1.11 11.48
N ILE A 184 17.04 0.98 11.29
CA ILE A 184 17.63 0.65 9.98
C ILE A 184 17.22 -0.77 9.55
N LEU A 185 17.39 -1.76 10.43
CA LEU A 185 17.03 -3.16 10.14
C LEU A 185 15.53 -3.30 9.86
N GLY A 186 14.69 -2.66 10.67
CA GLY A 186 13.24 -2.65 10.44
C GLY A 186 12.88 -2.07 9.06
N SER A 187 13.48 -0.95 8.70
CA SER A 187 13.28 -0.32 7.38
C SER A 187 13.74 -1.21 6.22
N VAL A 188 14.89 -1.87 6.35
CA VAL A 188 15.41 -2.82 5.34
C VAL A 188 14.50 -4.03 5.19
N VAL A 189 14.08 -4.65 6.31
CA VAL A 189 13.17 -5.82 6.28
C VAL A 189 11.86 -5.47 5.58
N VAL A 190 11.27 -4.32 5.90
CA VAL A 190 10.05 -3.85 5.22
C VAL A 190 10.28 -3.56 3.75
N ALA A 191 11.37 -2.91 3.39
CA ALA A 191 11.72 -2.63 2.00
C ALA A 191 11.84 -3.93 1.18
N VAL A 192 12.57 -4.92 1.70
CA VAL A 192 12.70 -6.24 1.08
C VAL A 192 11.34 -6.92 0.94
N TYR A 193 10.50 -6.89 1.99
CA TYR A 193 9.14 -7.44 1.93
C TYR A 193 8.31 -6.77 0.83
N LEU A 194 8.34 -5.44 0.71
CA LEU A 194 7.61 -4.69 -0.32
C LEU A 194 8.08 -5.05 -1.72
N LEU A 195 9.39 -5.10 -1.95
CA LEU A 195 9.98 -5.46 -3.24
C LEU A 195 9.64 -6.90 -3.65
N LEU A 196 9.76 -7.85 -2.72
CA LEU A 196 9.38 -9.25 -2.97
C LEU A 196 7.87 -9.39 -3.24
N SER A 197 7.03 -8.65 -2.51
CA SER A 197 5.57 -8.65 -2.72
C SER A 197 5.21 -8.05 -4.07
N SER A 198 5.89 -6.99 -4.50
CA SER A 198 5.74 -6.40 -5.84
C SER A 198 6.11 -7.42 -6.92
N LEU A 199 7.29 -8.03 -6.83
CA LEU A 199 7.76 -9.03 -7.81
C LEU A 199 6.80 -10.23 -7.91
N ARG A 200 6.29 -10.73 -6.78
CA ARG A 200 5.30 -11.81 -6.77
C ARG A 200 4.01 -11.41 -7.47
N THR A 201 3.54 -10.17 -7.26
CA THR A 201 2.32 -9.66 -7.90
C THR A 201 2.51 -9.52 -9.42
N VAL A 202 3.69 -9.14 -9.89
CA VAL A 202 4.00 -9.06 -11.34
C VAL A 202 4.04 -10.44 -11.99
N ARG A 203 4.59 -11.46 -11.29
CA ARG A 203 4.79 -12.80 -11.85
C ARG A 203 3.53 -13.67 -11.88
N VAL A 204 2.56 -13.43 -11.01
CA VAL A 204 1.33 -14.23 -10.90
C VAL A 204 0.24 -13.63 -11.79
N PRO A 205 -0.36 -14.38 -12.72
CA PRO A 205 -1.46 -13.90 -13.55
C PRO A 205 -2.70 -13.57 -12.72
N PRO A 206 -3.52 -12.58 -13.14
CA PRO A 206 -4.82 -12.31 -12.52
C PRO A 206 -5.69 -13.56 -12.56
N GLY A 207 -6.36 -13.86 -11.45
CA GLY A 207 -7.30 -14.99 -11.37
C GLY A 207 -6.71 -16.34 -10.95
N SER A 208 -5.41 -16.58 -11.04
CA SER A 208 -4.81 -17.86 -10.62
C SER A 208 -5.05 -18.20 -9.14
N ILE A 209 -5.22 -17.18 -8.30
CA ILE A 209 -5.57 -17.33 -6.87
C ILE A 209 -7.06 -17.70 -6.70
N ALA A 210 -7.93 -17.27 -7.62
CA ALA A 210 -9.35 -17.61 -7.60
C ALA A 210 -9.60 -19.10 -7.94
N GLU A 211 -8.80 -19.68 -8.83
CA GLU A 211 -8.85 -21.11 -9.14
C GLU A 211 -8.38 -21.99 -7.98
N LEU A 212 -7.33 -21.57 -7.28
CA LEU A 212 -6.81 -22.28 -6.10
C LEU A 212 -7.76 -22.18 -4.89
N SER A 213 -8.65 -21.18 -4.86
CA SER A 213 -9.61 -20.96 -3.78
C SER A 213 -10.99 -21.60 -4.02
N ARG A 214 -11.19 -22.31 -5.16
CA ARG A 214 -12.39 -23.11 -5.42
C ARG A 214 -12.14 -24.57 -5.03
N PRO A 215 -12.45 -24.99 -3.78
CA PRO A 215 -12.37 -26.40 -3.42
C PRO A 215 -13.50 -27.12 -4.18
N GLY A 216 -13.15 -27.93 -5.17
CA GLY A 216 -13.97 -29.05 -5.59
C GLY A 216 -15.02 -28.85 -6.67
N GLN A 217 -14.73 -28.15 -7.78
CA GLN A 217 -15.39 -28.50 -9.03
C GLN A 217 -14.55 -29.55 -9.75
N LYS A 218 -14.66 -30.81 -9.26
CA LYS A 218 -14.29 -31.97 -10.06
C LYS A 218 -15.16 -32.00 -11.31
N HIS A 219 -14.54 -31.95 -12.47
CA HIS A 219 -15.16 -32.31 -13.72
C HIS A 219 -15.81 -33.68 -13.57
N SER A 220 -17.15 -33.71 -13.46
CA SER A 220 -17.96 -34.89 -13.81
C SER A 220 -18.23 -34.77 -15.30
N GLY A 221 -17.33 -35.33 -16.10
CA GLY A 221 -17.54 -35.66 -17.51
C GLY A 221 -17.96 -37.10 -17.59
#